data_87a26e16544ec7eae8c541f6dc13cb8f
#
_entry.id   87a26e16544ec7eae8c541f6dc13cb8f
#
_cell.length_a   1.000
_cell.length_b   1.000
_cell.length_c   1.000
_cell.angle_alpha   90.00
_cell.angle_beta   90.00
_cell.angle_gamma   90.00
#
_symmetry.space_group_name_H-M   'P 1'
#
loop_
_entity.id
_entity.type
_entity.pdbx_description
1 polymer ?
#
loop_
_entity_poly.entity_id
_entity_poly.type
_entity_poly.pdbx_seq_one_letter_code
_entity_poly.pdbx_strand_id
1 'polypeptide(L)'
;SSSSGSTSGTVNTASGDVTIYQNANYGGRSTSLGVGSYNLASLIAKGFKNDDMSSLKVPFGYKVTIYQDDNFSGKSKVITSDASYIGNDWNDQLSSVKVEKARYKIINRHSGLCLDVAGANKASGTNVQQCQANGNVAQEWEVDFNSDDSTYILKSALTGKALDMGGWSKDNGGNAIIWDNNKTNNQRWYITMVDGEDSFLSNKSL
;
A
#
# COMPACT_ATOMS: atom_id res chain seq x y z
N SER A 1 31.89 -27.88 -2.56
CA SER A 1 30.67 -27.36 -1.94
C SER A 1 30.62 -25.86 -2.08
N SER A 2 29.91 -25.40 -3.07
CA SER A 2 29.64 -23.98 -3.31
C SER A 2 28.25 -23.66 -2.76
N SER A 3 28.21 -22.84 -1.72
CA SER A 3 26.97 -22.29 -1.18
C SER A 3 26.52 -21.13 -2.08
N SER A 4 25.49 -21.34 -2.86
CA SER A 4 24.80 -20.32 -3.62
C SER A 4 23.84 -19.61 -2.66
N GLY A 5 24.21 -18.40 -2.24
CA GLY A 5 23.32 -17.52 -1.50
C GLY A 5 22.27 -16.95 -2.44
N SER A 6 21.07 -17.50 -2.40
CA SER A 6 19.88 -16.90 -3.00
C SER A 6 19.53 -15.65 -2.19
N THR A 7 19.75 -14.47 -2.75
CA THR A 7 19.15 -13.24 -2.25
C THR A 7 17.67 -13.24 -2.67
N SER A 8 16.84 -13.84 -1.83
CA SER A 8 15.39 -13.66 -1.90
C SER A 8 15.10 -12.16 -1.74
N GLY A 9 14.72 -11.51 -2.82
CA GLY A 9 14.12 -10.20 -2.77
C GLY A 9 12.81 -10.30 -2.03
N THR A 10 12.84 -10.07 -0.74
CA THR A 10 11.65 -10.03 0.10
C THR A 10 10.78 -8.89 -0.41
N VAL A 11 9.66 -9.22 -1.07
CA VAL A 11 8.51 -8.33 -1.06
C VAL A 11 8.28 -8.04 0.42
N ASN A 12 8.34 -6.77 0.79
CA ASN A 12 8.24 -6.37 2.18
C ASN A 12 6.86 -6.79 2.71
N THR A 13 6.79 -7.96 3.29
CA THR A 13 5.62 -8.50 3.99
C THR A 13 5.52 -7.90 5.40
N ALA A 14 6.06 -6.70 5.60
CA ALA A 14 5.92 -6.00 6.84
C ALA A 14 4.43 -5.71 7.06
N SER A 15 3.83 -6.60 7.80
CA SER A 15 2.57 -6.39 8.45
C SER A 15 2.68 -5.16 9.34
N GLY A 16 1.84 -4.18 9.14
CA GLY A 16 1.76 -3.13 10.12
C GLY A 16 1.79 -1.72 9.52
N ASP A 17 1.82 -0.79 10.43
CA ASP A 17 1.87 0.63 10.15
C ASP A 17 3.24 1.06 9.61
N VAL A 18 3.28 2.24 9.02
CA VAL A 18 4.53 2.91 8.69
C VAL A 18 5.40 3.03 9.95
N THR A 19 6.68 2.72 9.85
CA THR A 19 7.61 2.87 10.97
C THR A 19 8.68 3.90 10.64
N ILE A 20 8.83 4.88 11.49
CA ILE A 20 9.88 5.91 11.38
C ILE A 20 11.03 5.60 12.34
N TYR A 21 12.25 5.94 11.94
CA TYR A 21 13.48 5.67 12.67
C TYR A 21 14.34 6.92 12.81
N GLN A 22 14.98 7.04 13.96
CA GLN A 22 15.86 8.16 14.29
C GLN A 22 17.08 8.22 13.37
N ASN A 23 17.73 7.08 13.16
CA ASN A 23 18.98 7.01 12.42
C ASN A 23 18.76 6.41 11.01
N ALA A 24 19.71 6.63 10.13
CA ALA A 24 19.77 5.93 8.86
C ALA A 24 19.84 4.41 9.04
N ASN A 25 19.50 3.66 8.00
CA ASN A 25 19.50 2.20 7.99
C ASN A 25 18.61 1.57 9.09
N TYR A 26 17.50 2.24 9.40
CA TYR A 26 16.49 1.78 10.36
C TYR A 26 17.04 1.60 11.77
N GLY A 27 18.00 2.43 12.16
CA GLY A 27 18.62 2.40 13.46
C GLY A 27 18.03 3.40 14.45
N GLY A 28 18.45 3.27 15.71
CA GLY A 28 18.03 4.18 16.79
C GLY A 28 16.60 3.96 17.24
N ARG A 29 16.00 5.03 17.79
CA ARG A 29 14.62 5.03 18.23
C ARG A 29 13.66 4.85 17.04
N SER A 30 12.59 4.11 17.24
CA SER A 30 11.55 3.91 16.24
C SER A 30 10.16 4.05 16.83
N THR A 31 9.19 4.41 16.01
CA THR A 31 7.77 4.40 16.36
C THR A 31 6.91 4.07 15.14
N SER A 32 5.77 3.43 15.38
CA SER A 32 4.78 3.13 14.35
C SER A 32 3.79 4.28 14.21
N LEU A 33 3.45 4.61 12.97
CA LEU A 33 2.47 5.62 12.60
C LEU A 33 1.36 4.98 11.77
N GLY A 34 0.14 4.93 12.30
CA GLY A 34 -1.05 4.61 11.53
C GLY A 34 -1.43 5.72 10.55
N VAL A 35 -2.46 5.48 9.73
CA VAL A 35 -3.01 6.51 8.85
C VAL A 35 -3.42 7.73 9.66
N GLY A 36 -2.92 8.89 9.28
CA GLY A 36 -3.17 10.15 9.99
C GLY A 36 -2.17 11.24 9.66
N SER A 37 -2.36 12.36 10.31
CA SER A 37 -1.50 13.55 10.20
C SER A 37 -0.78 13.79 11.52
N TYR A 38 0.53 13.89 11.46
CA TYR A 38 1.40 14.03 12.63
C TYR A 38 2.21 15.33 12.51
N ASN A 39 1.78 16.36 13.24
CA ASN A 39 2.55 17.59 13.38
C ASN A 39 3.71 17.39 14.38
N LEU A 40 4.55 18.38 14.57
CA LEU A 40 5.69 18.28 15.47
C LEU A 40 5.30 17.87 16.89
N ALA A 41 4.23 18.43 17.43
CA ALA A 41 3.75 18.08 18.77
C ALA A 41 3.34 16.60 18.86
N SER A 42 2.70 16.07 17.83
CA SER A 42 2.32 14.65 17.74
C SER A 42 3.55 13.73 17.63
N LEU A 43 4.58 14.13 16.90
CA LEU A 43 5.83 13.36 16.80
C LEU A 43 6.60 13.39 18.11
N ILE A 44 6.66 14.52 18.80
CA ILE A 44 7.27 14.65 20.12
C ILE A 44 6.56 13.75 21.14
N ALA A 45 5.23 13.71 21.12
CA ALA A 45 4.45 12.82 21.98
C ALA A 45 4.74 11.34 21.74
N LYS A 46 5.21 10.97 20.54
CA LYS A 46 5.67 9.62 20.17
C LYS A 46 7.17 9.40 20.44
N GLY A 47 7.85 10.36 21.03
CA GLY A 47 9.25 10.26 21.44
C GLY A 47 10.27 10.73 20.41
N PHE A 48 9.85 11.34 19.31
CA PHE A 48 10.75 11.97 18.34
C PHE A 48 10.95 13.45 18.71
N LYS A 49 12.15 13.95 18.50
CA LYS A 49 12.44 15.37 18.60
C LYS A 49 12.24 16.04 17.22
N ASN A 50 12.27 17.37 17.19
CA ASN A 50 12.38 18.08 15.93
C ASN A 50 13.63 17.61 15.19
N ASP A 51 13.50 17.40 13.88
CA ASP A 51 14.61 17.04 13.00
C ASP A 51 15.33 15.71 13.36
N ASP A 52 14.63 14.75 13.96
CA ASP A 52 15.19 13.52 14.54
C ASP A 52 14.92 12.26 13.69
N MET A 53 14.37 12.39 12.48
CA MET A 53 14.07 11.24 11.62
C MET A 53 15.02 11.15 10.42
N SER A 54 15.63 9.98 10.22
CA SER A 54 16.57 9.75 9.11
C SER A 54 16.19 8.60 8.18
N SER A 55 15.33 7.68 8.61
CA SER A 55 14.86 6.56 7.78
C SER A 55 13.45 6.15 8.15
N LEU A 56 12.76 5.47 7.23
CA LEU A 56 11.42 4.95 7.47
C LEU A 56 11.15 3.69 6.65
N LYS A 57 10.27 2.85 7.16
CA LYS A 57 9.71 1.71 6.44
C LYS A 57 8.26 2.02 6.06
N VAL A 58 7.96 1.90 4.77
CA VAL A 58 6.63 2.14 4.21
C VAL A 58 6.11 0.84 3.62
N PRO A 59 5.20 0.14 4.31
CA PRO A 59 4.61 -1.09 3.80
C PRO A 59 3.84 -0.85 2.50
N PHE A 60 3.71 -1.90 1.69
CA PHE A 60 2.85 -1.87 0.52
C PHE A 60 1.43 -1.47 0.90
N GLY A 61 0.85 -0.54 0.18
CA GLY A 61 -0.47 0.02 0.47
C GLY A 61 -0.47 1.37 1.17
N TYR A 62 0.69 1.89 1.58
CA TYR A 62 0.82 3.18 2.25
C TYR A 62 1.61 4.20 1.43
N LYS A 63 1.30 5.45 1.66
CA LYS A 63 2.01 6.62 1.14
C LYS A 63 2.32 7.55 2.31
N VAL A 64 3.56 7.97 2.42
CA VAL A 64 4.03 8.92 3.43
C VAL A 64 4.45 10.22 2.76
N THR A 65 3.95 11.34 3.25
CA THR A 65 4.44 12.67 2.85
C THR A 65 5.13 13.31 4.04
N ILE A 66 6.38 13.66 3.86
CA ILE A 66 7.19 14.38 4.86
C ILE A 66 7.27 15.84 4.51
N TYR A 67 7.29 16.71 5.53
CA TYR A 67 7.32 18.17 5.40
C TYR A 67 8.45 18.76 6.24
N GLN A 68 9.12 19.79 5.71
CA GLN A 68 10.18 20.48 6.43
C GLN A 68 9.66 21.27 7.62
N ASP A 69 8.52 21.94 7.44
CA ASP A 69 7.95 22.78 8.48
C ASP A 69 6.81 22.07 9.23
N ASP A 70 6.53 22.55 10.42
CA ASP A 70 5.38 22.08 11.20
C ASP A 70 4.05 22.38 10.49
N ASN A 71 3.00 21.69 10.91
CA ASN A 71 1.65 21.83 10.35
C ASN A 71 1.59 21.62 8.82
N PHE A 72 2.39 20.69 8.30
CA PHE A 72 2.34 20.23 6.90
C PHE A 72 2.63 21.33 5.89
N SER A 73 3.56 22.23 6.20
CA SER A 73 3.98 23.33 5.36
C SER A 73 5.44 23.19 4.91
N GLY A 74 5.88 24.12 4.10
CA GLY A 74 7.22 24.12 3.52
C GLY A 74 7.40 23.07 2.41
N LYS A 75 8.64 22.68 2.19
CA LYS A 75 8.99 21.69 1.20
C LYS A 75 8.45 20.31 1.60
N SER A 76 7.94 19.54 0.66
CA SER A 76 7.40 18.19 0.90
C SER A 76 8.02 17.14 -0.02
N LYS A 77 8.03 15.88 0.45
CA LYS A 77 8.49 14.73 -0.31
C LYS A 77 7.55 13.55 -0.06
N VAL A 78 7.14 12.88 -1.12
CA VAL A 78 6.33 11.67 -1.05
C VAL A 78 7.24 10.44 -1.06
N ILE A 79 7.00 9.50 -0.14
CA ILE A 79 7.73 8.24 0.00
C ILE A 79 6.72 7.10 0.00
N THR A 80 6.89 6.14 -0.91
CA THR A 80 5.96 5.02 -1.13
C THR A 80 6.59 3.65 -0.90
N SER A 81 7.87 3.62 -0.53
CA SER A 81 8.62 2.39 -0.24
C SER A 81 9.63 2.66 0.88
N ASP A 82 10.24 1.60 1.40
CA ASP A 82 11.26 1.72 2.43
C ASP A 82 12.39 2.65 1.98
N ALA A 83 12.77 3.57 2.86
CA ALA A 83 13.88 4.49 2.66
C ALA A 83 14.89 4.33 3.79
N SER A 84 16.03 3.71 3.48
CA SER A 84 17.14 3.55 4.45
C SER A 84 17.80 4.87 4.83
N TYR A 85 17.59 5.91 4.02
CA TYR A 85 17.97 7.28 4.28
C TYR A 85 17.09 8.25 3.50
N ILE A 86 16.55 9.26 4.17
CA ILE A 86 15.62 10.23 3.55
C ILE A 86 16.32 11.30 2.70
N GLY A 87 17.65 11.40 2.82
CA GLY A 87 18.49 12.34 2.07
C GLY A 87 18.99 13.51 2.92
N ASN A 88 20.13 14.08 2.52
CA ASN A 88 20.78 15.19 3.23
C ASN A 88 19.88 16.44 3.34
N ASP A 89 19.05 16.69 2.34
CA ASP A 89 18.12 17.84 2.33
C ASP A 89 16.97 17.70 3.34
N TRP A 90 16.79 16.51 3.90
CA TRP A 90 15.69 16.14 4.80
C TRP A 90 16.15 15.73 6.18
N ASN A 91 17.37 15.24 6.29
CA ASN A 91 17.97 14.93 7.56
C ASN A 91 18.09 16.21 8.38
N ASP A 92 17.66 16.19 9.63
CA ASP A 92 17.66 17.33 10.53
C ASP A 92 16.80 18.53 10.04
N GLN A 93 15.75 18.27 9.25
CA GLN A 93 14.84 19.32 8.74
C GLN A 93 13.36 18.91 8.70
N LEU A 94 13.02 17.73 9.19
CA LEU A 94 11.66 17.21 9.12
C LEU A 94 10.87 17.58 10.38
N SER A 95 9.73 18.25 10.21
CA SER A 95 8.89 18.68 11.33
C SER A 95 7.48 18.08 11.33
N SER A 96 6.97 17.59 10.21
CA SER A 96 5.65 16.96 10.16
C SER A 96 5.54 15.88 9.10
N VAL A 97 4.61 14.94 9.31
CA VAL A 97 4.42 13.73 8.50
C VAL A 97 2.94 13.46 8.30
N LYS A 98 2.55 13.10 7.08
CA LYS A 98 1.23 12.52 6.78
C LYS A 98 1.39 11.10 6.31
N VAL A 99 0.59 10.21 6.87
CA VAL A 99 0.49 8.80 6.46
C VAL A 99 -0.89 8.58 5.88
N GLU A 100 -0.94 8.13 4.64
CA GLU A 100 -2.18 7.91 3.89
C GLU A 100 -2.17 6.53 3.23
N LYS A 101 -3.34 6.02 2.88
CA LYS A 101 -3.45 4.86 1.99
C LYS A 101 -3.00 5.26 0.59
N ALA A 102 -2.11 4.45 0.00
CA ALA A 102 -1.73 4.60 -1.39
C ALA A 102 -2.85 4.08 -2.30
N ARG A 103 -2.96 4.68 -3.48
CA ARG A 103 -3.88 4.23 -4.53
C ARG A 103 -3.10 3.67 -5.69
N TYR A 104 -3.57 2.56 -6.21
CA TYR A 104 -2.92 1.82 -7.27
C TYR A 104 -3.83 1.68 -8.48
N LYS A 105 -3.24 1.71 -9.66
CA LYS A 105 -3.85 1.19 -10.89
C LYS A 105 -3.35 -0.23 -11.08
N ILE A 106 -4.27 -1.15 -11.35
CA ILE A 106 -3.93 -2.54 -11.67
C ILE A 106 -4.06 -2.68 -13.17
N ILE A 107 -2.93 -2.84 -13.85
CA ILE A 107 -2.85 -2.79 -15.31
C ILE A 107 -2.58 -4.20 -15.84
N ASN A 108 -3.41 -4.65 -16.77
CA ASN A 108 -3.19 -5.91 -17.47
C ASN A 108 -1.97 -5.76 -18.39
N ARG A 109 -0.95 -6.61 -18.19
CA ARG A 109 0.30 -6.53 -18.94
C ARG A 109 0.09 -6.74 -20.46
N HIS A 110 -0.82 -7.63 -20.85
CA HIS A 110 -1.08 -7.93 -22.25
C HIS A 110 -1.84 -6.81 -22.96
N SER A 111 -2.91 -6.31 -22.37
CA SER A 111 -3.79 -5.32 -22.99
C SER A 111 -3.38 -3.87 -22.69
N GLY A 112 -2.64 -3.62 -21.60
CA GLY A 112 -2.36 -2.27 -21.11
C GLY A 112 -3.55 -1.56 -20.49
N LEU A 113 -4.68 -2.28 -20.30
CA LEU A 113 -5.92 -1.72 -19.76
C LEU A 113 -5.95 -1.82 -18.23
N CYS A 114 -6.67 -0.90 -17.59
CA CYS A 114 -6.80 -0.84 -16.14
C CYS A 114 -7.96 -1.69 -15.62
N LEU A 115 -7.80 -2.28 -14.45
CA LEU A 115 -8.91 -2.87 -13.70
C LEU A 115 -9.86 -1.76 -13.27
N ASP A 116 -11.14 -1.89 -13.63
CA ASP A 116 -12.13 -0.82 -13.61
C ASP A 116 -13.47 -1.31 -13.08
N VAL A 117 -14.11 -0.51 -12.23
CA VAL A 117 -15.49 -0.75 -11.78
C VAL A 117 -16.44 -0.27 -12.87
N ALA A 118 -17.15 -1.19 -13.50
CA ALA A 118 -17.98 -0.92 -14.68
C ALA A 118 -18.95 0.25 -14.46
N GLY A 119 -18.86 1.24 -15.38
CA GLY A 119 -19.71 2.43 -15.34
C GLY A 119 -19.54 3.30 -14.10
N ALA A 120 -18.47 3.13 -13.32
CA ALA A 120 -18.29 3.77 -12.00
C ALA A 120 -19.51 3.58 -11.09
N ASN A 121 -20.20 2.45 -11.22
CA ASN A 121 -21.39 2.12 -10.43
C ASN A 121 -20.97 1.71 -9.01
N LYS A 122 -21.66 2.26 -8.02
CA LYS A 122 -21.34 2.05 -6.60
C LYS A 122 -22.07 0.88 -5.96
N ALA A 123 -22.99 0.25 -6.67
CA ALA A 123 -23.77 -0.85 -6.12
C ALA A 123 -22.94 -2.11 -5.91
N SER A 124 -23.21 -2.85 -4.83
CA SER A 124 -22.65 -4.20 -4.63
C SER A 124 -23.11 -5.12 -5.77
N GLY A 125 -22.19 -5.96 -6.27
CA GLY A 125 -22.42 -6.81 -7.43
C GLY A 125 -22.04 -6.17 -8.77
N THR A 126 -21.60 -4.91 -8.77
CA THR A 126 -21.12 -4.26 -10.00
C THR A 126 -19.91 -5.01 -10.56
N ASN A 127 -19.94 -5.27 -11.85
CA ASN A 127 -18.88 -5.97 -12.56
C ASN A 127 -17.55 -5.21 -12.52
N VAL A 128 -16.48 -5.95 -12.39
CA VAL A 128 -15.11 -5.44 -12.55
C VAL A 128 -14.60 -5.89 -13.92
N GLN A 129 -14.14 -4.95 -14.70
CA GLN A 129 -13.72 -5.12 -16.09
C GLN A 129 -12.33 -4.54 -16.34
N GLN A 130 -11.79 -4.69 -17.52
CA GLN A 130 -10.68 -3.87 -17.98
C GLN A 130 -11.18 -2.71 -18.83
N CYS A 131 -10.59 -1.54 -18.64
CA CYS A 131 -10.93 -0.33 -19.38
C CYS A 131 -9.70 0.53 -19.65
N GLN A 132 -9.71 1.30 -20.72
CA GLN A 132 -8.62 2.23 -21.00
C GLN A 132 -8.45 3.23 -19.83
N ALA A 133 -7.21 3.56 -19.52
CA ALA A 133 -6.90 4.52 -18.47
C ALA A 133 -7.52 5.90 -18.81
N ASN A 134 -8.40 6.38 -17.94
CA ASN A 134 -9.14 7.63 -18.13
C ASN A 134 -9.05 8.59 -16.93
N GLY A 135 -8.27 8.22 -15.90
CA GLY A 135 -8.12 9.02 -14.68
C GLY A 135 -9.32 8.99 -13.73
N ASN A 136 -10.33 8.15 -14.00
CA ASN A 136 -11.49 8.02 -13.11
C ASN A 136 -11.12 7.20 -11.86
N VAL A 137 -11.67 7.61 -10.72
CA VAL A 137 -11.48 6.92 -9.43
C VAL A 137 -11.96 5.46 -9.44
N ALA A 138 -12.84 5.07 -10.38
CA ALA A 138 -13.26 3.69 -10.61
C ALA A 138 -12.09 2.76 -11.01
N GLN A 139 -10.96 3.32 -11.42
CA GLN A 139 -9.73 2.61 -11.79
C GLN A 139 -8.66 2.67 -10.70
N GLU A 140 -8.98 3.22 -9.54
CA GLU A 140 -8.07 3.35 -8.40
C GLU A 140 -8.45 2.36 -7.30
N TRP A 141 -7.44 1.69 -6.78
CA TRP A 141 -7.58 0.64 -5.77
C TRP A 141 -6.68 0.90 -4.59
N GLU A 142 -7.20 0.66 -3.39
CA GLU A 142 -6.43 0.64 -2.14
C GLU A 142 -6.24 -0.80 -1.70
N VAL A 143 -5.17 -1.08 -0.97
CA VAL A 143 -4.89 -2.42 -0.45
C VAL A 143 -4.81 -2.40 1.07
N ASP A 144 -5.48 -3.36 1.71
CA ASP A 144 -5.38 -3.62 3.13
C ASP A 144 -4.71 -4.98 3.35
N PHE A 145 -3.63 -4.97 4.12
CA PHE A 145 -2.90 -6.19 4.47
C PHE A 145 -3.53 -6.88 5.67
N ASN A 146 -3.70 -8.20 5.58
CA ASN A 146 -4.08 -9.04 6.71
C ASN A 146 -2.87 -9.85 7.16
N SER A 147 -2.36 -9.56 8.36
CA SER A 147 -1.18 -10.23 8.93
C SER A 147 -1.44 -11.68 9.34
N ASP A 148 -2.69 -12.05 9.60
CA ASP A 148 -3.03 -13.41 10.08
C ASP A 148 -2.73 -14.47 9.02
N ASP A 149 -2.86 -14.13 7.76
CA ASP A 149 -2.70 -15.06 6.64
C ASP A 149 -1.92 -14.51 5.45
N SER A 150 -1.33 -13.33 5.60
CA SER A 150 -0.52 -12.66 4.56
C SER A 150 -1.29 -12.40 3.25
N THR A 151 -2.57 -12.13 3.36
CA THR A 151 -3.43 -11.77 2.23
C THR A 151 -3.70 -10.28 2.19
N TYR A 152 -4.21 -9.83 1.04
CA TYR A 152 -4.65 -8.46 0.83
C TYR A 152 -6.13 -8.40 0.48
N ILE A 153 -6.80 -7.36 0.95
CA ILE A 153 -8.10 -6.94 0.43
C ILE A 153 -7.87 -5.77 -0.50
N LEU A 154 -8.33 -5.89 -1.74
CA LEU A 154 -8.27 -4.83 -2.74
C LEU A 154 -9.58 -4.06 -2.68
N LYS A 155 -9.53 -2.81 -2.23
CA LYS A 155 -10.73 -1.96 -2.11
C LYS A 155 -10.79 -0.97 -3.24
N SER A 156 -11.97 -0.85 -3.86
CA SER A 156 -12.24 0.23 -4.80
C SER A 156 -12.14 1.59 -4.08
N ALA A 157 -11.31 2.49 -4.58
CA ALA A 157 -11.23 3.85 -4.05
C ALA A 157 -12.52 4.65 -4.26
N LEU A 158 -13.35 4.25 -5.23
CA LEU A 158 -14.65 4.85 -5.50
C LEU A 158 -15.67 4.57 -4.39
N THR A 159 -15.67 3.36 -3.82
CA THR A 159 -16.73 2.87 -2.94
C THR A 159 -16.27 2.34 -1.60
N GLY A 160 -15.01 1.97 -1.45
CA GLY A 160 -14.51 1.20 -0.31
C GLY A 160 -14.90 -0.29 -0.32
N LYS A 161 -15.64 -0.75 -1.34
CA LYS A 161 -16.01 -2.16 -1.49
C LYS A 161 -14.83 -3.00 -1.95
N ALA A 162 -14.84 -4.28 -1.57
CA ALA A 162 -13.77 -5.21 -1.88
C ALA A 162 -13.92 -5.81 -3.29
N LEU A 163 -12.80 -6.08 -3.93
CA LEU A 163 -12.75 -6.98 -5.09
C LEU A 163 -13.10 -8.39 -4.63
N ASP A 164 -14.10 -8.98 -5.26
CA ASP A 164 -14.80 -10.17 -4.81
C ASP A 164 -14.96 -11.16 -5.96
N MET A 165 -14.72 -12.45 -5.68
CA MET A 165 -15.09 -13.50 -6.63
C MET A 165 -16.59 -13.78 -6.48
N GLY A 166 -17.37 -13.27 -7.42
CA GLY A 166 -18.82 -13.34 -7.40
C GLY A 166 -19.34 -14.77 -7.24
N GLY A 167 -20.34 -14.93 -6.34
CA GLY A 167 -20.92 -16.24 -6.07
C GLY A 167 -19.98 -17.27 -5.45
N TRP A 168 -18.85 -16.85 -4.88
CA TRP A 168 -17.83 -17.76 -4.34
C TRP A 168 -17.28 -18.76 -5.37
N SER A 169 -17.31 -18.39 -6.64
CA SER A 169 -16.89 -19.29 -7.72
C SER A 169 -15.42 -19.69 -7.55
N LYS A 170 -15.16 -20.99 -7.74
CA LYS A 170 -13.83 -21.58 -7.85
C LYS A 170 -13.53 -22.05 -9.27
N ASP A 171 -14.46 -21.87 -10.17
CA ASP A 171 -14.35 -22.33 -11.56
C ASP A 171 -13.55 -21.35 -12.42
N ASN A 172 -12.91 -21.90 -13.43
CA ASN A 172 -12.27 -21.08 -14.46
C ASN A 172 -13.31 -20.18 -15.15
N GLY A 173 -12.99 -18.92 -15.30
CA GLY A 173 -13.91 -17.93 -15.86
C GLY A 173 -14.89 -17.32 -14.85
N GLY A 174 -14.74 -17.65 -13.56
CA GLY A 174 -15.52 -16.99 -12.50
C GLY A 174 -15.38 -15.47 -12.58
N ASN A 175 -16.48 -14.76 -12.38
CA ASN A 175 -16.55 -13.32 -12.55
C ASN A 175 -16.12 -12.56 -11.30
N ALA A 176 -15.35 -11.48 -11.48
CA ALA A 176 -14.98 -10.56 -10.42
C ALA A 176 -15.98 -9.39 -10.36
N ILE A 177 -16.37 -9.04 -9.14
CA ILE A 177 -17.29 -7.96 -8.84
C ILE A 177 -16.75 -7.10 -7.69
N ILE A 178 -17.38 -5.98 -7.39
CA ILE A 178 -17.23 -5.31 -6.09
C ILE A 178 -18.36 -5.74 -5.16
N TRP A 179 -18.04 -5.97 -3.89
CA TRP A 179 -19.00 -6.31 -2.85
C TRP A 179 -18.61 -5.68 -1.53
N ASP A 180 -19.56 -5.59 -0.61
CA ASP A 180 -19.31 -5.07 0.73
C ASP A 180 -18.13 -5.84 1.37
N ASN A 181 -17.22 -5.12 2.02
CA ASN A 181 -16.02 -5.70 2.59
C ASN A 181 -16.36 -6.56 3.83
N ASN A 182 -16.62 -7.83 3.60
CA ASN A 182 -16.95 -8.82 4.61
C ASN A 182 -15.69 -9.56 5.12
N LYS A 183 -14.53 -9.30 4.53
CA LYS A 183 -13.25 -9.97 4.84
C LYS A 183 -13.30 -11.48 4.67
N THR A 184 -14.19 -11.98 3.83
CA THR A 184 -14.32 -13.40 3.50
C THR A 184 -13.27 -13.86 2.50
N ASN A 185 -13.04 -15.18 2.40
CA ASN A 185 -11.94 -15.73 1.59
C ASN A 185 -12.03 -15.39 0.09
N ASN A 186 -13.25 -15.25 -0.45
CA ASN A 186 -13.44 -14.82 -1.85
C ASN A 186 -13.10 -13.35 -2.11
N GLN A 187 -12.77 -12.60 -1.05
CA GLN A 187 -12.29 -11.21 -1.10
C GLN A 187 -10.81 -11.08 -0.71
N ARG A 188 -10.13 -12.20 -0.42
CA ARG A 188 -8.73 -12.21 0.01
C ARG A 188 -7.83 -12.68 -1.12
N TRP A 189 -6.79 -11.92 -1.36
CA TRP A 189 -5.89 -12.09 -2.49
C TRP A 189 -4.44 -12.23 -2.00
N TYR A 190 -3.71 -13.17 -2.56
CA TYR A 190 -2.26 -13.16 -2.46
C TYR A 190 -1.68 -12.25 -3.54
N ILE A 191 -0.70 -11.45 -3.16
CA ILE A 191 0.13 -10.72 -4.10
C ILE A 191 1.52 -11.31 -3.97
N THR A 192 1.94 -12.05 -4.98
CA THR A 192 3.22 -12.77 -4.97
C THR A 192 4.07 -12.32 -6.14
N MET A 193 5.37 -12.30 -5.90
CA MET A 193 6.33 -12.05 -6.99
C MET A 193 6.60 -13.37 -7.71
N VAL A 194 6.56 -13.34 -9.02
CA VAL A 194 7.03 -14.45 -9.86
C VAL A 194 8.49 -14.19 -10.17
N ASP A 195 9.34 -15.19 -10.03
CA ASP A 195 10.78 -15.06 -10.19
C ASP A 195 11.17 -14.32 -11.47
N GLY A 196 11.79 -13.15 -11.30
CA GLY A 196 12.23 -12.27 -12.38
C GLY A 196 11.12 -11.56 -13.16
N GLU A 197 9.88 -11.67 -12.73
CA GLU A 197 8.73 -11.00 -13.36
C GLU A 197 8.00 -10.07 -12.39
N ASP A 198 7.07 -9.28 -12.93
CA ASP A 198 6.19 -8.44 -12.13
C ASP A 198 5.29 -9.26 -11.21
N SER A 199 4.92 -8.69 -10.07
CA SER A 199 3.96 -9.30 -9.16
C SER A 199 2.60 -9.51 -9.83
N PHE A 200 1.93 -10.60 -9.51
CA PHE A 200 0.56 -10.86 -9.93
C PHE A 200 -0.36 -11.14 -8.75
N LEU A 201 -1.65 -10.99 -8.98
CA LEU A 201 -2.69 -11.26 -7.99
C LEU A 201 -3.20 -12.68 -8.11
N SER A 202 -3.31 -13.40 -7.00
CA SER A 202 -4.03 -14.66 -6.91
C SER A 202 -5.08 -14.61 -5.80
N ASN A 203 -6.20 -15.29 -6.02
CA ASN A 203 -7.28 -15.34 -5.05
C ASN A 203 -7.07 -16.46 -4.03
N LYS A 204 -7.27 -16.18 -2.75
CA LYS A 204 -7.03 -17.14 -1.66
C LYS A 204 -8.04 -18.28 -1.59
N SER A 205 -9.20 -18.17 -2.24
CA SER A 205 -10.26 -19.19 -2.12
C SER A 205 -9.98 -20.50 -2.86
N LEU A 206 -8.77 -20.67 -3.41
CA LEU A 206 -8.30 -21.92 -4.01
C LEU A 206 -7.96 -22.97 -2.95
#